data_97d743c7bcc879f2c8d6aba156bfb65a
#
_entry.id   97d743c7bcc879f2c8d6aba156bfb65a
#
_cell.length_a   1.000
_cell.length_b   1.000
_cell.length_c   1.000
_cell.angle_alpha   90.00
_cell.angle_beta   90.00
_cell.angle_gamma   90.00
#
_symmetry.space_group_name_H-M   'P 1'
#
loop_
_entity.id
_entity.type
_entity.pdbx_description
1 polymer ?
#
loop_
_entity_poly.entity_id
_entity_poly.type
_entity_poly.pdbx_seq_one_letter_code
_entity_poly.pdbx_strand_id
1 'polypeptide(L)'
;MVNETFVASDPKSAYEQAVKKYGEGVELVSAKQIKYEDGKLRCEVVIAVPKDLFMEKSFGKISTEHSDVEKEEDEALLAELGELKKQLSLMKEEMLDSEDDSVMQKVKRLFIKKGIAKPWLDDVLMSLMGSNILEDATLLVSYLLEEIDESLEVQNETLDEPKIIMLVGPTGVGKTTTIAKLAARYAYLMDRPYKVALLNLDSYKVGAFEQLGHYADIMQLEHITVDSVEDFSTGLEALEDYDIILVDTAGMSPYDTQKFIKTVEFVQTDIPRKIEVNLVFSATVKYEDMDDLYKNFSFLDPASVI
;
A
#
# COMPACT_ATOMS: atom_id res chain seq x y z
N MET A 1 20.81 7.31 -23.21
CA MET A 1 21.42 8.63 -23.06
C MET A 1 20.56 9.47 -22.12
N VAL A 2 21.17 10.20 -21.20
CA VAL A 2 20.50 11.15 -20.30
C VAL A 2 21.03 12.54 -20.65
N ASN A 3 20.14 13.51 -20.75
CA ASN A 3 20.55 14.90 -21.05
C ASN A 3 20.76 15.66 -19.74
N GLU A 4 21.92 16.28 -19.58
CA GLU A 4 22.23 17.13 -18.44
C GLU A 4 22.69 18.53 -18.92
N THR A 5 22.29 19.55 -18.17
CA THR A 5 22.56 20.94 -18.52
C THR A 5 23.65 21.54 -17.63
N PHE A 6 24.66 22.14 -18.23
CA PHE A 6 25.72 22.83 -17.53
C PHE A 6 25.67 24.35 -17.91
N VAL A 7 25.90 25.18 -16.91
CA VAL A 7 25.82 26.66 -17.07
C VAL A 7 27.15 27.28 -16.67
N ALA A 8 27.73 28.04 -17.57
CA ALA A 8 28.95 28.80 -17.31
C ALA A 8 28.93 30.16 -18.03
N SER A 9 30.00 30.97 -17.87
CA SER A 9 30.17 32.27 -18.55
C SER A 9 30.30 32.13 -20.05
N ASP A 10 30.84 31.04 -20.54
CA ASP A 10 31.06 30.74 -21.95
C ASP A 10 30.82 29.23 -22.22
N PRO A 11 30.56 28.84 -23.51
CA PRO A 11 30.24 27.45 -23.85
C PRO A 11 31.37 26.46 -23.56
N LYS A 12 32.61 26.91 -23.71
CA LYS A 12 33.80 26.07 -23.50
C LYS A 12 33.94 25.68 -22.04
N SER A 13 33.81 26.66 -21.14
CA SER A 13 33.84 26.41 -19.69
C SER A 13 32.70 25.51 -19.22
N ALA A 14 31.50 25.64 -19.80
CA ALA A 14 30.37 24.74 -19.48
C ALA A 14 30.64 23.31 -19.95
N TYR A 15 31.19 23.14 -21.15
CA TYR A 15 31.57 21.82 -21.68
C TYR A 15 32.73 21.20 -20.91
N GLU A 16 33.73 21.96 -20.51
CA GLU A 16 34.85 21.50 -19.68
C GLU A 16 34.37 20.99 -18.28
N GLN A 17 33.36 21.64 -17.72
CA GLN A 17 32.72 21.16 -16.48
C GLN A 17 32.05 19.78 -16.68
N ALA A 18 31.38 19.60 -17.82
CA ALA A 18 30.77 18.34 -18.18
C ALA A 18 31.81 17.21 -18.37
N VAL A 19 32.87 17.50 -19.12
CA VAL A 19 34.00 16.57 -19.33
C VAL A 19 34.71 16.23 -18.00
N LYS A 20 34.86 17.21 -17.12
CA LYS A 20 35.45 16.98 -15.78
C LYS A 20 34.58 16.05 -14.93
N LYS A 21 33.24 16.12 -15.08
CA LYS A 21 32.29 15.31 -14.32
C LYS A 21 32.16 13.90 -14.90
N TYR A 22 32.06 13.77 -16.23
CA TYR A 22 31.72 12.52 -16.90
C TYR A 22 32.82 11.92 -17.78
N GLY A 23 33.93 12.64 -17.99
CA GLY A 23 35.00 12.21 -18.90
C GLY A 23 34.78 12.62 -20.35
N GLU A 24 35.65 12.18 -21.26
CA GLU A 24 35.63 12.53 -22.67
C GLU A 24 34.51 11.89 -23.51
N GLY A 25 33.71 10.97 -22.89
CA GLY A 25 32.64 10.21 -23.56
C GLY A 25 31.28 10.94 -23.64
N VAL A 26 31.24 12.27 -23.42
CA VAL A 26 30.02 13.07 -23.47
C VAL A 26 29.79 13.65 -24.85
N GLU A 27 28.53 13.62 -25.33
CA GLU A 27 28.15 14.22 -26.62
C GLU A 27 27.44 15.56 -26.40
N LEU A 28 27.85 16.58 -27.12
CA LEU A 28 27.23 17.89 -27.12
C LEU A 28 25.90 17.84 -27.89
N VAL A 29 24.79 18.13 -27.21
CA VAL A 29 23.46 18.16 -27.82
C VAL A 29 23.10 19.58 -28.26
N SER A 30 23.29 20.57 -27.40
CA SER A 30 23.05 21.98 -27.75
C SER A 30 23.85 22.92 -26.86
N ALA A 31 24.10 24.12 -27.36
CA ALA A 31 24.67 25.24 -26.61
C ALA A 31 23.87 26.51 -26.91
N LYS A 32 23.37 27.20 -25.88
CA LYS A 32 22.55 28.40 -25.99
C LYS A 32 23.04 29.46 -25.02
N GLN A 33 23.00 30.71 -25.45
CA GLN A 33 23.30 31.84 -24.58
C GLN A 33 21.99 32.42 -24.06
N ILE A 34 21.84 32.48 -22.74
CA ILE A 34 20.62 32.92 -22.05
C ILE A 34 20.96 34.08 -21.11
N LYS A 35 20.10 35.07 -21.08
CA LYS A 35 20.18 36.21 -20.16
C LYS A 35 19.40 35.83 -18.89
N TYR A 36 20.09 35.76 -17.78
CA TYR A 36 19.49 35.44 -16.47
C TYR A 36 18.88 36.69 -15.82
N GLU A 37 18.08 36.50 -14.78
CA GLU A 37 17.37 37.57 -14.04
C GLU A 37 18.33 38.61 -13.43
N ASP A 38 19.59 38.22 -13.15
CA ASP A 38 20.64 39.09 -12.68
C ASP A 38 21.24 39.99 -13.78
N GLY A 39 20.69 39.94 -15.01
CA GLY A 39 21.10 40.69 -16.16
C GLY A 39 22.36 40.18 -16.87
N LYS A 40 23.01 39.14 -16.37
CA LYS A 40 24.23 38.58 -16.94
C LYS A 40 23.90 37.53 -18.01
N LEU A 41 24.70 37.53 -19.07
CA LEU A 41 24.65 36.51 -20.11
C LEU A 41 25.45 35.29 -19.62
N ARG A 42 24.84 34.12 -19.67
CA ARG A 42 25.48 32.83 -19.40
C ARG A 42 25.19 31.87 -20.54
N CYS A 43 26.04 30.85 -20.69
CA CYS A 43 25.86 29.82 -21.68
C CYS A 43 25.36 28.55 -21.01
N GLU A 44 24.24 28.04 -21.49
CA GLU A 44 23.72 26.70 -21.16
C GLU A 44 24.18 25.71 -22.22
N VAL A 45 24.85 24.65 -21.78
CA VAL A 45 25.33 23.56 -22.63
C VAL A 45 24.61 22.29 -22.19
N VAL A 46 23.86 21.69 -23.09
CA VAL A 46 23.21 20.39 -22.87
C VAL A 46 24.08 19.31 -23.48
N ILE A 47 24.42 18.34 -22.68
CA ILE A 47 25.19 17.17 -23.10
C ILE A 47 24.35 15.90 -22.97
N ALA A 48 24.59 14.91 -23.82
CA ALA A 48 24.08 13.57 -23.71
C ALA A 48 25.14 12.67 -23.05
N VAL A 49 24.76 12.05 -21.94
CA VAL A 49 25.63 11.14 -21.18
C VAL A 49 25.06 9.72 -21.29
N PRO A 50 25.88 8.68 -21.52
CA PRO A 50 25.44 7.29 -21.37
C PRO A 50 24.80 7.05 -20.01
N LYS A 51 23.66 6.33 -19.98
CA LYS A 51 22.87 6.14 -18.75
C LYS A 51 23.71 5.52 -17.62
N ASP A 52 24.57 4.57 -17.97
CA ASP A 52 25.44 3.86 -17.02
C ASP A 52 26.47 4.82 -16.39
N LEU A 53 27.07 5.69 -17.21
CA LEU A 53 28.04 6.69 -16.76
C LEU A 53 27.39 7.82 -15.94
N PHE A 54 26.16 8.19 -16.29
CA PHE A 54 25.38 9.16 -15.52
C PHE A 54 25.05 8.60 -14.13
N MET A 55 24.59 7.36 -14.04
CA MET A 55 24.30 6.67 -12.77
C MET A 55 25.56 6.53 -11.90
N GLU A 56 26.68 6.11 -12.48
CA GLU A 56 27.95 5.95 -11.75
C GLU A 56 28.46 7.27 -11.14
N LYS A 57 28.39 8.39 -11.88
CA LYS A 57 28.95 9.67 -11.46
C LYS A 57 28.01 10.58 -10.68
N SER A 58 26.70 10.44 -10.89
CA SER A 58 25.69 11.23 -10.17
C SER A 58 25.29 10.57 -8.83
N PHE A 59 25.36 9.24 -8.75
CA PHE A 59 24.95 8.45 -7.59
C PHE A 59 26.07 7.63 -6.98
N GLY A 60 27.30 7.72 -7.49
CA GLY A 60 28.45 6.91 -7.09
C GLY A 60 28.95 7.04 -5.62
N LYS A 61 28.32 7.93 -4.82
CA LYS A 61 28.47 7.99 -3.36
C LYS A 61 27.23 7.46 -2.59
N ILE A 62 26.13 7.27 -3.30
CA ILE A 62 24.88 6.72 -2.76
C ILE A 62 24.79 5.23 -3.12
N SER A 63 25.47 4.80 -4.18
CA SER A 63 25.40 3.43 -4.70
C SER A 63 26.11 2.36 -3.87
N THR A 64 26.90 2.71 -2.85
CA THR A 64 27.38 1.70 -1.88
C THR A 64 26.35 1.35 -0.82
N GLU A 65 25.36 2.23 -0.54
CA GLU A 65 24.24 1.89 0.33
C GLU A 65 23.02 1.41 -0.47
N HIS A 66 22.77 1.93 -1.68
CA HIS A 66 21.68 1.47 -2.54
C HIS A 66 21.99 0.19 -3.33
N SER A 67 23.24 -0.10 -3.65
CA SER A 67 23.59 -1.38 -4.29
C SER A 67 23.43 -2.58 -3.35
N ASP A 68 23.53 -2.36 -2.05
CA ASP A 68 23.29 -3.40 -1.06
C ASP A 68 21.79 -3.59 -0.82
N VAL A 69 20.99 -2.52 -0.87
CA VAL A 69 19.52 -2.60 -0.78
C VAL A 69 18.91 -3.22 -2.05
N GLU A 70 19.33 -2.81 -3.26
CA GLU A 70 18.87 -3.45 -4.51
C GLU A 70 19.33 -4.92 -4.62
N LYS A 71 20.53 -5.26 -4.11
CA LYS A 71 20.98 -6.67 -4.04
C LYS A 71 20.23 -7.46 -2.98
N GLU A 72 19.93 -6.86 -1.84
CA GLU A 72 19.09 -7.49 -0.81
C GLU A 72 17.66 -7.67 -1.29
N GLU A 73 17.10 -6.70 -2.03
CA GLU A 73 15.79 -6.83 -2.67
C GLU A 73 15.79 -7.87 -3.81
N ASP A 74 16.80 -7.89 -4.67
CA ASP A 74 16.97 -8.92 -5.71
C ASP A 74 17.24 -10.30 -5.10
N GLU A 75 18.05 -10.42 -4.04
CA GLU A 75 18.26 -11.67 -3.32
C GLU A 75 17.00 -12.12 -2.57
N ALA A 76 16.23 -11.19 -1.98
CA ALA A 76 14.96 -11.46 -1.36
C ALA A 76 13.93 -11.93 -2.41
N LEU A 77 13.84 -11.27 -3.57
CA LEU A 77 12.98 -11.65 -4.67
C LEU A 77 13.36 -13.02 -5.26
N LEU A 78 14.66 -13.29 -5.42
CA LEU A 78 15.16 -14.60 -5.86
C LEU A 78 14.91 -15.70 -4.84
N ALA A 79 15.00 -15.39 -3.54
CA ALA A 79 14.66 -16.31 -2.47
C ALA A 79 13.16 -16.60 -2.45
N GLU A 80 12.31 -15.57 -2.65
CA GLU A 80 10.87 -15.69 -2.73
C GLU A 80 10.42 -16.50 -3.96
N LEU A 81 11.04 -16.26 -5.13
CA LEU A 81 10.86 -17.08 -6.33
C LEU A 81 11.34 -18.53 -6.13
N GLY A 82 12.42 -18.72 -5.38
CA GLY A 82 12.92 -20.04 -4.99
C GLY A 82 11.95 -20.78 -4.06
N GLU A 83 11.38 -20.09 -3.08
CA GLU A 83 10.38 -20.63 -2.17
C GLU A 83 9.05 -20.92 -2.91
N LEU A 84 8.62 -20.04 -3.81
CA LEU A 84 7.44 -20.25 -4.65
C LEU A 84 7.61 -21.50 -5.55
N LYS A 85 8.78 -21.66 -6.18
CA LYS A 85 9.12 -22.87 -6.97
C LYS A 85 9.12 -24.13 -6.11
N LYS A 86 9.62 -24.04 -4.87
CA LYS A 86 9.62 -25.14 -3.92
C LYS A 86 8.19 -25.49 -3.47
N GLN A 87 7.38 -24.49 -3.19
CA GLN A 87 5.97 -24.67 -2.87
C GLN A 87 5.21 -25.32 -4.04
N LEU A 88 5.44 -24.86 -5.28
CA LEU A 88 4.87 -25.48 -6.48
C LEU A 88 5.32 -26.95 -6.66
N SER A 89 6.57 -27.29 -6.32
CA SER A 89 7.04 -28.68 -6.39
C SER A 89 6.44 -29.56 -5.32
N LEU A 90 6.29 -29.05 -4.07
CA LEU A 90 5.59 -29.72 -2.98
C LEU A 90 4.10 -29.91 -3.30
N MET A 91 3.46 -28.90 -3.89
CA MET A 91 2.10 -28.99 -4.40
C MET A 91 1.95 -30.09 -5.48
N LYS A 92 2.94 -30.25 -6.35
CA LYS A 92 2.98 -31.36 -7.33
C LYS A 92 3.09 -32.72 -6.67
N GLU A 93 3.91 -32.86 -5.63
CA GLU A 93 4.04 -34.12 -4.88
C GLU A 93 2.76 -34.47 -4.12
N GLU A 94 2.08 -33.50 -3.50
CA GLU A 94 0.77 -33.71 -2.83
C GLU A 94 -0.34 -34.11 -3.81
N MET A 95 -0.23 -33.78 -5.10
CA MET A 95 -1.16 -34.20 -6.16
C MET A 95 -1.02 -35.67 -6.55
N LEU A 96 0.11 -36.32 -6.29
CA LEU A 96 0.40 -37.69 -6.71
C LEU A 96 -0.23 -38.77 -5.82
N ASP A 97 -0.75 -38.40 -4.62
CA ASP A 97 -1.21 -39.36 -3.60
C ASP A 97 -2.60 -40.00 -3.82
N SER A 98 -3.29 -39.70 -4.94
CA SER A 98 -4.58 -40.33 -5.26
C SER A 98 -4.64 -40.76 -6.72
N GLU A 99 -4.52 -42.05 -6.97
CA GLU A 99 -4.44 -42.63 -8.33
C GLU A 99 -5.74 -42.51 -9.17
N ASP A 100 -6.90 -42.23 -8.56
CA ASP A 100 -8.23 -42.29 -9.22
C ASP A 100 -8.88 -40.93 -9.55
N ASP A 101 -8.28 -39.80 -9.17
CA ASP A 101 -8.89 -38.48 -9.37
C ASP A 101 -8.40 -37.76 -10.63
N SER A 102 -9.34 -37.09 -11.30
CA SER A 102 -8.99 -36.20 -12.41
C SER A 102 -8.08 -35.06 -11.96
N VAL A 103 -7.26 -34.51 -12.87
CA VAL A 103 -6.38 -33.36 -12.64
C VAL A 103 -7.14 -32.21 -12.01
N MET A 104 -8.32 -31.88 -12.54
CA MET A 104 -9.21 -30.86 -12.01
C MET A 104 -9.55 -31.08 -10.54
N GLN A 105 -9.88 -32.33 -10.13
CA GLN A 105 -10.26 -32.63 -8.73
C GLN A 105 -9.06 -32.53 -7.78
N LYS A 106 -7.88 -32.95 -8.24
CA LYS A 106 -6.64 -32.84 -7.47
C LYS A 106 -6.30 -31.37 -7.20
N VAL A 107 -6.32 -30.52 -8.24
CA VAL A 107 -6.07 -29.08 -8.14
C VAL A 107 -7.13 -28.41 -7.25
N LYS A 108 -8.41 -28.71 -7.46
CA LYS A 108 -9.50 -28.17 -6.64
C LYS A 108 -9.31 -28.47 -5.14
N ARG A 109 -8.98 -29.72 -4.77
CA ARG A 109 -8.71 -30.09 -3.38
C ARG A 109 -7.53 -29.32 -2.79
N LEU A 110 -6.48 -29.14 -3.59
CA LEU A 110 -5.31 -28.40 -3.18
C LEU A 110 -5.65 -26.95 -2.83
N PHE A 111 -6.36 -26.23 -3.71
CA PHE A 111 -6.74 -24.83 -3.48
C PHE A 111 -7.70 -24.69 -2.28
N ILE A 112 -8.65 -25.61 -2.11
CA ILE A 112 -9.51 -25.65 -0.90
C ILE A 112 -8.67 -25.86 0.36
N LYS A 113 -7.69 -26.78 0.34
CA LYS A 113 -6.77 -27.01 1.48
C LYS A 113 -5.94 -25.78 1.81
N LYS A 114 -5.64 -24.93 0.81
CA LYS A 114 -4.94 -23.64 0.97
C LYS A 114 -5.87 -22.50 1.42
N GLY A 115 -7.16 -22.75 1.61
CA GLY A 115 -8.13 -21.77 2.13
C GLY A 115 -8.89 -20.99 1.06
N ILE A 116 -8.74 -21.34 -0.22
CA ILE A 116 -9.54 -20.71 -1.28
C ILE A 116 -11.00 -21.12 -1.15
N ALA A 117 -11.90 -20.15 -1.27
CA ALA A 117 -13.34 -20.34 -1.19
C ALA A 117 -13.84 -21.35 -2.23
N LYS A 118 -14.51 -22.41 -1.75
CA LYS A 118 -15.05 -23.45 -2.64
C LYS A 118 -16.04 -22.90 -3.67
N PRO A 119 -17.00 -22.00 -3.34
CA PRO A 119 -17.93 -21.45 -4.32
C PRO A 119 -17.20 -20.73 -5.46
N TRP A 120 -16.28 -19.82 -5.13
CA TRP A 120 -15.47 -19.09 -6.12
C TRP A 120 -14.69 -20.05 -7.02
N LEU A 121 -14.04 -21.05 -6.44
CA LEU A 121 -13.27 -22.03 -7.19
C LEU A 121 -14.16 -22.88 -8.13
N ASP A 122 -15.39 -23.21 -7.68
CA ASP A 122 -16.37 -23.94 -8.50
C ASP A 122 -16.82 -23.09 -9.69
N ASP A 123 -17.05 -21.80 -9.51
CA ASP A 123 -17.45 -20.87 -10.57
C ASP A 123 -16.34 -20.72 -11.63
N VAL A 124 -15.09 -20.54 -11.19
CA VAL A 124 -13.94 -20.46 -12.09
C VAL A 124 -13.72 -21.76 -12.85
N LEU A 125 -13.77 -22.91 -12.18
CA LEU A 125 -13.63 -24.21 -12.84
C LEU A 125 -14.77 -24.50 -13.82
N MET A 126 -15.99 -24.02 -13.53
CA MET A 126 -17.14 -24.13 -14.41
C MET A 126 -16.94 -23.33 -15.71
N SER A 127 -16.32 -22.14 -15.65
CA SER A 127 -16.00 -21.35 -16.84
C SER A 127 -15.02 -22.03 -17.78
N LEU A 128 -14.18 -22.91 -17.25
CA LEU A 128 -13.18 -23.68 -18.01
C LEU A 128 -13.72 -24.98 -18.61
N MET A 129 -14.98 -25.33 -18.38
CA MET A 129 -15.55 -26.58 -18.89
C MET A 129 -15.47 -26.68 -20.43
N GLY A 130 -14.86 -27.77 -20.90
CA GLY A 130 -14.61 -28.00 -22.32
C GLY A 130 -13.28 -27.44 -22.83
N SER A 131 -12.44 -26.83 -21.98
CA SER A 131 -11.08 -26.46 -22.34
C SER A 131 -10.06 -27.52 -21.96
N ASN A 132 -8.95 -27.59 -22.71
CA ASN A 132 -7.84 -28.50 -22.40
C ASN A 132 -7.05 -28.11 -21.16
N ILE A 133 -7.31 -26.94 -20.60
CA ILE A 133 -6.66 -26.45 -19.36
C ILE A 133 -6.95 -27.37 -18.18
N LEU A 134 -8.15 -27.95 -18.12
CA LEU A 134 -8.57 -28.86 -17.05
C LEU A 134 -7.81 -30.22 -17.03
N GLU A 135 -7.10 -30.55 -18.13
CA GLU A 135 -6.35 -31.80 -18.29
C GLU A 135 -4.86 -31.63 -17.91
N ASP A 136 -4.35 -30.39 -17.84
CA ASP A 136 -2.95 -30.09 -17.48
C ASP A 136 -2.91 -29.38 -16.11
N ALA A 137 -2.30 -30.04 -15.13
CA ALA A 137 -2.20 -29.52 -13.77
C ALA A 137 -1.43 -28.19 -13.68
N THR A 138 -0.39 -28.02 -14.50
CA THR A 138 0.45 -26.83 -14.50
C THR A 138 -0.31 -25.64 -15.09
N LEU A 139 -0.99 -25.85 -16.22
CA LEU A 139 -1.81 -24.82 -16.85
C LEU A 139 -2.97 -24.42 -15.96
N LEU A 140 -3.65 -25.39 -15.34
CA LEU A 140 -4.77 -25.11 -14.46
C LEU A 140 -4.36 -24.33 -13.20
N VAL A 141 -3.23 -24.69 -12.57
CA VAL A 141 -2.70 -23.95 -11.41
C VAL A 141 -2.31 -22.53 -11.82
N SER A 142 -1.62 -22.36 -12.96
CA SER A 142 -1.23 -21.02 -13.43
C SER A 142 -2.45 -20.15 -13.71
N TYR A 143 -3.46 -20.69 -14.37
CA TYR A 143 -4.72 -19.98 -14.64
C TYR A 143 -5.43 -19.57 -13.36
N LEU A 144 -5.55 -20.47 -12.38
CA LEU A 144 -6.20 -20.15 -11.10
C LEU A 144 -5.44 -19.08 -10.30
N LEU A 145 -4.10 -19.04 -10.38
CA LEU A 145 -3.30 -18.00 -9.75
C LEU A 145 -3.51 -16.65 -10.44
N GLU A 146 -3.62 -16.62 -11.77
CA GLU A 146 -3.93 -15.41 -12.53
C GLU A 146 -5.33 -14.88 -12.22
N GLU A 147 -6.33 -15.75 -12.14
CA GLU A 147 -7.71 -15.39 -11.73
C GLU A 147 -7.76 -14.83 -10.31
N ILE A 148 -6.95 -15.36 -9.38
CA ILE A 148 -6.84 -14.79 -8.02
C ILE A 148 -6.25 -13.39 -8.08
N ASP A 149 -5.17 -13.19 -8.84
CA ASP A 149 -4.50 -11.89 -8.97
C ASP A 149 -5.42 -10.85 -9.62
N GLU A 150 -6.13 -11.23 -10.69
CA GLU A 150 -7.13 -10.37 -11.35
C GLU A 150 -8.35 -10.04 -10.46
N SER A 151 -8.71 -10.97 -9.55
CA SER A 151 -9.82 -10.77 -8.60
C SER A 151 -9.44 -9.85 -7.43
N LEU A 152 -8.13 -9.60 -7.21
CA LEU A 152 -7.63 -8.73 -6.16
C LEU A 152 -7.52 -7.30 -6.68
N GLU A 153 -8.55 -6.50 -6.44
CA GLU A 153 -8.50 -5.07 -6.73
C GLU A 153 -7.73 -4.31 -5.63
N VAL A 154 -6.56 -3.82 -5.98
CA VAL A 154 -5.83 -2.87 -5.14
C VAL A 154 -6.32 -1.46 -5.47
N GLN A 155 -7.00 -0.84 -4.51
CA GLN A 155 -7.43 0.54 -4.66
C GLN A 155 -6.22 1.47 -4.54
N ASN A 156 -6.04 2.33 -5.55
CA ASN A 156 -5.05 3.39 -5.47
C ASN A 156 -5.49 4.43 -4.45
N GLU A 157 -4.60 4.74 -3.52
CA GLU A 157 -4.84 5.75 -2.51
C GLU A 157 -4.84 7.14 -3.17
N THR A 158 -5.94 7.87 -3.05
CA THR A 158 -6.06 9.25 -3.52
C THR A 158 -5.97 10.19 -2.32
N LEU A 159 -4.96 11.06 -2.27
CA LEU A 159 -4.69 12.00 -1.17
C LEU A 159 -4.73 13.46 -1.64
N ASP A 160 -5.46 13.71 -2.72
CA ASP A 160 -5.57 15.05 -3.33
C ASP A 160 -6.52 15.98 -2.56
N GLU A 161 -7.43 15.39 -1.77
CA GLU A 161 -8.41 16.10 -0.96
C GLU A 161 -8.31 15.69 0.51
N PRO A 162 -8.68 16.59 1.45
CA PRO A 162 -8.73 16.26 2.86
C PRO A 162 -9.67 15.09 3.16
N LYS A 163 -9.20 14.11 3.96
CA LYS A 163 -9.91 12.86 4.22
C LYS A 163 -10.12 12.58 5.71
N ILE A 164 -11.21 11.90 6.02
CA ILE A 164 -11.46 11.26 7.32
C ILE A 164 -11.46 9.75 7.08
N ILE A 165 -10.48 9.05 7.64
CA ILE A 165 -10.30 7.60 7.52
C ILE A 165 -10.65 6.96 8.86
N MET A 166 -11.71 6.16 8.90
CA MET A 166 -12.16 5.47 10.11
C MET A 166 -11.89 3.96 9.99
N LEU A 167 -11.20 3.40 10.97
CA LEU A 167 -10.99 1.95 11.03
C LEU A 167 -12.02 1.29 11.93
N VAL A 168 -12.73 0.30 11.39
CA VAL A 168 -13.71 -0.52 12.09
C VAL A 168 -13.35 -2.01 12.02
N GLY A 169 -13.89 -2.82 12.92
CA GLY A 169 -13.64 -4.26 12.88
C GLY A 169 -13.58 -4.91 14.27
N PRO A 170 -13.35 -6.22 14.31
CA PRO A 170 -13.31 -6.99 15.55
C PRO A 170 -12.26 -6.50 16.55
N THR A 171 -12.42 -6.94 17.80
CA THR A 171 -11.42 -6.67 18.85
C THR A 171 -10.13 -7.45 18.57
N GLY A 172 -8.98 -6.79 18.73
CA GLY A 172 -7.66 -7.43 18.64
C GLY A 172 -7.10 -7.59 17.23
N VAL A 173 -7.78 -7.14 16.17
CA VAL A 173 -7.30 -7.21 14.77
C VAL A 173 -6.21 -6.20 14.43
N GLY A 174 -5.90 -5.24 15.34
CA GLY A 174 -4.81 -4.29 15.17
C GLY A 174 -5.21 -2.90 14.68
N LYS A 175 -6.49 -2.47 14.79
CA LYS A 175 -6.97 -1.15 14.34
C LYS A 175 -6.10 0.01 14.84
N THR A 176 -5.93 0.14 16.16
CA THR A 176 -5.10 1.18 16.79
C THR A 176 -3.65 1.14 16.29
N THR A 177 -3.08 -0.07 16.12
CA THR A 177 -1.72 -0.22 15.58
C THR A 177 -1.65 0.20 14.11
N THR A 178 -2.67 -0.10 13.32
CA THR A 178 -2.77 0.32 11.91
C THR A 178 -2.92 1.83 11.80
N ILE A 179 -3.77 2.45 12.63
CA ILE A 179 -3.88 3.93 12.75
C ILE A 179 -2.51 4.55 13.03
N ALA A 180 -1.76 4.04 14.00
CA ALA A 180 -0.43 4.57 14.33
C ALA A 180 0.56 4.45 13.14
N LYS A 181 0.52 3.33 12.40
CA LYS A 181 1.35 3.14 11.19
C LYS A 181 0.95 4.08 10.05
N LEU A 182 -0.35 4.24 9.81
CA LEU A 182 -0.87 5.18 8.80
C LEU A 182 -0.51 6.62 9.16
N ALA A 183 -0.63 7.00 10.43
CA ALA A 183 -0.25 8.32 10.92
C ALA A 183 1.24 8.60 10.66
N ALA A 184 2.11 7.66 11.02
CA ALA A 184 3.54 7.78 10.74
C ALA A 184 3.84 7.88 9.24
N ARG A 185 3.16 7.07 8.41
CA ARG A 185 3.32 7.09 6.96
C ARG A 185 2.94 8.44 6.38
N TYR A 186 1.76 8.95 6.68
CA TYR A 186 1.28 10.22 6.12
C TYR A 186 2.04 11.43 6.64
N ALA A 187 2.38 11.45 7.92
CA ALA A 187 3.06 12.59 8.50
C ALA A 187 4.55 12.69 8.13
N TYR A 188 5.24 11.53 7.85
CA TYR A 188 6.70 11.52 7.75
C TYR A 188 7.28 10.73 6.57
N LEU A 189 6.57 9.74 6.03
CA LEU A 189 7.14 8.81 5.04
C LEU A 189 6.66 9.06 3.61
N MET A 190 5.72 9.97 3.41
CA MET A 190 5.27 10.36 2.07
C MET A 190 6.21 11.42 1.48
N ASP A 191 6.29 11.50 0.16
CA ASP A 191 7.09 12.53 -0.54
C ASP A 191 6.72 13.96 -0.12
N ARG A 192 5.44 14.18 0.17
CA ARG A 192 4.91 15.38 0.79
C ARG A 192 4.31 15.01 2.15
N PRO A 193 4.80 15.57 3.28
CA PRO A 193 4.17 15.35 4.58
C PRO A 193 2.78 15.98 4.63
N TYR A 194 1.81 15.24 5.18
CA TYR A 194 0.45 15.69 5.39
C TYR A 194 0.27 16.17 6.84
N LYS A 195 -0.65 17.11 7.05
CA LYS A 195 -1.07 17.53 8.38
C LYS A 195 -2.07 16.49 8.91
N VAL A 196 -1.61 15.62 9.81
CA VAL A 196 -2.36 14.47 10.32
C VAL A 196 -2.85 14.72 11.73
N ALA A 197 -4.11 14.35 12.03
CA ALA A 197 -4.66 14.31 13.37
C ALA A 197 -5.23 12.93 13.70
N LEU A 198 -5.23 12.56 14.98
CA LEU A 198 -5.78 11.33 15.50
C LEU A 198 -7.04 11.61 16.31
N LEU A 199 -8.10 10.85 16.06
CA LEU A 199 -9.35 10.95 16.78
C LEU A 199 -9.70 9.58 17.35
N ASN A 200 -9.86 9.50 18.67
CA ASN A 200 -10.11 8.26 19.38
C ASN A 200 -11.57 8.17 19.85
N LEU A 201 -12.30 7.14 19.38
CA LEU A 201 -13.66 6.81 19.80
C LEU A 201 -13.70 5.60 20.76
N ASP A 202 -12.54 4.98 21.10
CA ASP A 202 -12.49 3.84 22.04
C ASP A 202 -12.40 4.31 23.49
N SER A 203 -13.52 4.74 24.04
CA SER A 203 -13.66 5.08 25.45
C SER A 203 -13.88 3.87 26.37
N TYR A 204 -14.08 2.67 25.81
CA TYR A 204 -14.42 1.47 26.60
C TYR A 204 -13.22 0.69 27.13
N LYS A 205 -12.07 0.80 26.47
CA LYS A 205 -10.88 0.03 26.84
C LYS A 205 -9.95 0.87 27.72
N VAL A 206 -9.86 0.52 29.01
CA VAL A 206 -8.85 1.08 29.92
C VAL A 206 -7.46 0.81 29.30
N GLY A 207 -6.71 1.86 28.98
CA GLY A 207 -5.39 1.78 28.36
C GLY A 207 -5.35 1.93 26.82
N ALA A 208 -6.45 1.84 26.08
CA ALA A 208 -6.47 2.14 24.64
C ALA A 208 -6.25 3.65 24.40
N PHE A 209 -6.84 4.48 25.24
CA PHE A 209 -6.59 5.93 25.29
C PHE A 209 -5.10 6.24 25.45
N GLU A 210 -4.44 5.59 26.42
CA GLU A 210 -3.02 5.76 26.69
C GLU A 210 -2.15 5.29 25.52
N GLN A 211 -2.55 4.22 24.82
CA GLN A 211 -1.77 3.66 23.72
C GLN A 211 -1.75 4.58 22.50
N LEU A 212 -2.92 5.05 22.03
CA LEU A 212 -2.99 5.95 20.87
C LEU A 212 -2.41 7.32 21.19
N GLY A 213 -2.71 7.86 22.39
CA GLY A 213 -2.13 9.11 22.89
C GLY A 213 -0.61 9.04 22.96
N HIS A 214 -0.04 7.94 23.44
CA HIS A 214 1.42 7.74 23.45
C HIS A 214 2.04 7.77 22.06
N TYR A 215 1.39 7.16 21.05
CA TYR A 215 1.83 7.27 19.66
C TYR A 215 1.73 8.72 19.15
N ALA A 216 0.64 9.41 19.48
CA ALA A 216 0.46 10.82 19.12
C ALA A 216 1.57 11.70 19.71
N ASP A 217 1.89 11.51 20.99
CA ASP A 217 2.95 12.25 21.69
C ASP A 217 4.33 12.03 21.04
N ILE A 218 4.68 10.77 20.75
CA ILE A 218 5.95 10.43 20.07
C ILE A 218 6.03 11.10 18.71
N MET A 219 4.93 11.07 17.96
CA MET A 219 4.84 11.64 16.61
C MET A 219 4.50 13.14 16.60
N GLN A 220 4.32 13.77 17.76
CA GLN A 220 3.92 15.17 17.87
C GLN A 220 2.68 15.52 17.03
N LEU A 221 1.70 14.62 16.99
CA LEU A 221 0.44 14.79 16.28
C LEU A 221 -0.67 15.23 17.24
N GLU A 222 -1.62 16.00 16.71
CA GLU A 222 -2.84 16.33 17.46
C GLU A 222 -3.66 15.07 17.72
N HIS A 223 -4.16 14.94 18.95
CA HIS A 223 -4.96 13.80 19.36
C HIS A 223 -6.16 14.25 20.20
N ILE A 224 -7.36 13.91 19.74
CA ILE A 224 -8.63 14.22 20.38
C ILE A 224 -9.34 12.92 20.77
N THR A 225 -9.84 12.84 21.99
CA THR A 225 -10.73 11.75 22.43
C THR A 225 -12.17 12.24 22.46
N VAL A 226 -13.08 11.41 22.02
CA VAL A 226 -14.48 11.73 21.81
C VAL A 226 -15.36 10.63 22.37
N ASP A 227 -16.34 11.03 23.16
CA ASP A 227 -17.28 10.12 23.82
C ASP A 227 -18.73 10.19 23.29
N SER A 228 -19.08 11.27 22.60
CA SER A 228 -20.42 11.51 22.04
C SER A 228 -20.36 11.94 20.57
N VAL A 229 -21.51 11.89 19.89
CA VAL A 229 -21.63 12.36 18.50
C VAL A 229 -21.44 13.88 18.42
N GLU A 230 -21.89 14.62 19.43
CA GLU A 230 -21.70 16.05 19.52
C GLU A 230 -20.23 16.42 19.68
N ASP A 231 -19.48 15.69 20.52
CA ASP A 231 -18.04 15.88 20.68
C ASP A 231 -17.28 15.49 19.42
N PHE A 232 -17.77 14.47 18.68
CA PHE A 232 -17.21 14.06 17.41
C PHE A 232 -17.30 15.16 16.36
N SER A 233 -18.48 15.77 16.20
CA SER A 233 -18.69 16.89 15.28
C SER A 233 -17.80 18.08 15.66
N THR A 234 -17.77 18.44 16.94
CA THR A 234 -16.92 19.54 17.44
C THR A 234 -15.42 19.24 17.25
N GLY A 235 -15.00 18.00 17.49
CA GLY A 235 -13.63 17.56 17.25
C GLY A 235 -13.24 17.65 15.78
N LEU A 236 -14.11 17.26 14.87
CA LEU A 236 -13.88 17.37 13.43
C LEU A 236 -13.85 18.83 12.94
N GLU A 237 -14.70 19.71 13.50
CA GLU A 237 -14.64 21.16 13.23
C GLU A 237 -13.30 21.76 13.69
N ALA A 238 -12.80 21.37 14.86
CA ALA A 238 -11.49 21.82 15.34
C ALA A 238 -10.31 21.34 14.48
N LEU A 239 -10.53 20.30 13.71
CA LEU A 239 -9.54 19.68 12.80
C LEU A 239 -9.79 20.01 11.32
N GLU A 240 -10.58 21.03 11.00
CA GLU A 240 -10.93 21.37 9.61
C GLU A 240 -9.71 21.66 8.71
N ASP A 241 -8.65 22.22 9.30
CA ASP A 241 -7.39 22.55 8.61
C ASP A 241 -6.45 21.34 8.41
N TYR A 242 -6.85 20.13 8.84
CA TYR A 242 -6.02 18.93 8.70
C TYR A 242 -6.29 18.24 7.38
N ASP A 243 -5.22 17.76 6.75
CA ASP A 243 -5.30 17.01 5.48
C ASP A 243 -5.90 15.63 5.70
N ILE A 244 -5.48 14.94 6.78
CA ILE A 244 -5.91 13.58 7.09
C ILE A 244 -6.29 13.48 8.57
N ILE A 245 -7.50 13.01 8.84
CA ILE A 245 -7.99 12.70 10.17
C ILE A 245 -8.16 11.17 10.25
N LEU A 246 -7.39 10.52 11.14
CA LEU A 246 -7.46 9.10 11.38
C LEU A 246 -8.29 8.80 12.62
N VAL A 247 -9.37 8.03 12.44
CA VAL A 247 -10.33 7.74 13.49
C VAL A 247 -10.19 6.29 13.95
N ASP A 248 -9.78 6.09 15.20
CA ASP A 248 -9.71 4.78 15.86
C ASP A 248 -11.02 4.48 16.58
N THR A 249 -11.57 3.30 16.35
CA THR A 249 -12.83 2.86 16.97
C THR A 249 -12.60 1.70 17.93
N ALA A 250 -13.51 1.55 18.89
CA ALA A 250 -13.54 0.38 19.75
C ALA A 250 -13.67 -0.91 18.93
N GLY A 251 -12.97 -1.97 19.37
CA GLY A 251 -13.18 -3.28 18.81
C GLY A 251 -14.58 -3.79 19.12
N MET A 252 -15.30 -4.25 18.10
CA MET A 252 -16.67 -4.72 18.20
C MET A 252 -16.79 -6.20 17.92
N SER A 253 -17.61 -6.88 18.71
CA SER A 253 -18.17 -8.16 18.29
C SER A 253 -19.45 -7.90 17.50
N PRO A 254 -19.79 -8.70 16.47
CA PRO A 254 -21.09 -8.61 15.80
C PRO A 254 -22.29 -8.69 16.75
N TYR A 255 -22.09 -9.27 17.94
CA TYR A 255 -23.12 -9.44 18.97
C TYR A 255 -23.19 -8.26 19.96
N ASP A 256 -22.24 -7.30 19.90
CA ASP A 256 -22.23 -6.12 20.75
C ASP A 256 -23.04 -4.98 20.11
N THR A 257 -24.35 -5.12 20.16
CA THR A 257 -25.31 -4.22 19.51
C THR A 257 -25.14 -2.76 19.93
N GLN A 258 -24.76 -2.49 21.19
CA GLN A 258 -24.61 -1.11 21.69
C GLN A 258 -23.42 -0.41 21.05
N LYS A 259 -22.25 -1.05 21.01
CA LYS A 259 -21.07 -0.49 20.34
C LYS A 259 -21.30 -0.34 18.85
N PHE A 260 -22.03 -1.29 18.27
CA PHE A 260 -22.34 -1.27 16.84
C PHE A 260 -23.23 -0.06 16.51
N ILE A 261 -24.33 0.15 17.22
CA ILE A 261 -25.23 1.31 17.04
C ILE A 261 -24.45 2.62 17.20
N LYS A 262 -23.66 2.74 18.25
CA LYS A 262 -22.81 3.93 18.50
C LYS A 262 -21.87 4.21 17.32
N THR A 263 -21.26 3.18 16.75
CA THR A 263 -20.37 3.34 15.58
C THR A 263 -21.17 3.78 14.34
N VAL A 264 -22.35 3.23 14.12
CA VAL A 264 -23.24 3.68 13.03
C VAL A 264 -23.60 5.17 13.20
N GLU A 265 -23.91 5.61 14.41
CA GLU A 265 -24.22 7.03 14.71
C GLU A 265 -23.04 7.93 14.33
N PHE A 266 -21.79 7.54 14.63
CA PHE A 266 -20.60 8.29 14.21
C PHE A 266 -20.43 8.32 12.70
N VAL A 267 -20.61 7.18 12.01
CA VAL A 267 -20.49 7.10 10.54
C VAL A 267 -21.57 7.94 9.83
N GLN A 268 -22.79 7.99 10.40
CA GLN A 268 -23.92 8.72 9.84
C GLN A 268 -23.99 10.19 10.28
N THR A 269 -22.98 10.68 10.99
CA THR A 269 -22.92 12.09 11.40
C THR A 269 -22.94 12.99 10.16
N ASP A 270 -23.82 13.98 10.14
CA ASP A 270 -23.92 14.96 9.06
C ASP A 270 -22.76 15.95 9.12
N ILE A 271 -21.72 15.69 8.34
CA ILE A 271 -20.50 16.48 8.27
C ILE A 271 -20.13 16.77 6.82
N PRO A 272 -19.45 17.91 6.54
CA PRO A 272 -19.10 18.29 5.17
C PRO A 272 -18.15 17.31 4.46
N ARG A 273 -17.27 16.64 5.23
CA ARG A 273 -16.28 15.68 4.70
C ARG A 273 -16.83 14.27 4.82
N LYS A 274 -16.72 13.48 3.75
CA LYS A 274 -17.10 12.06 3.78
C LYS A 274 -16.15 11.27 4.69
N ILE A 275 -16.71 10.43 5.56
CA ILE A 275 -15.95 9.44 6.33
C ILE A 275 -15.73 8.23 5.43
N GLU A 276 -14.46 7.89 5.23
CA GLU A 276 -14.04 6.66 4.55
C GLU A 276 -13.87 5.56 5.60
N VAL A 277 -14.83 4.65 5.64
CA VAL A 277 -14.82 3.53 6.59
C VAL A 277 -14.03 2.39 6.00
N ASN A 278 -13.03 1.90 6.73
CA ASN A 278 -12.20 0.77 6.31
C ASN A 278 -12.34 -0.36 7.34
N LEU A 279 -12.69 -1.56 6.86
CA LEU A 279 -12.88 -2.73 7.68
C LEU A 279 -11.57 -3.50 7.86
N VAL A 280 -11.14 -3.68 9.10
CA VAL A 280 -9.87 -4.35 9.42
C VAL A 280 -10.13 -5.78 9.85
N PHE A 281 -9.48 -6.73 9.17
CA PHE A 281 -9.50 -8.16 9.48
C PHE A 281 -8.11 -8.67 9.90
N SER A 282 -8.10 -9.79 10.62
CA SER A 282 -6.86 -10.53 10.80
C SER A 282 -6.63 -11.45 9.60
N ALA A 283 -5.42 -11.44 9.04
CA ALA A 283 -5.03 -12.34 7.95
C ALA A 283 -5.09 -13.84 8.33
N THR A 284 -5.31 -14.17 9.62
CA THR A 284 -5.43 -15.55 10.12
C THR A 284 -6.87 -16.03 10.21
N VAL A 285 -7.86 -15.20 9.86
CA VAL A 285 -9.28 -15.56 9.87
C VAL A 285 -9.58 -16.50 8.69
N LYS A 286 -10.38 -17.53 8.93
CA LYS A 286 -10.85 -18.41 7.86
C LYS A 286 -11.87 -17.71 6.98
N TYR A 287 -11.96 -18.14 5.72
CA TYR A 287 -12.88 -17.54 4.76
C TYR A 287 -14.35 -17.52 5.26
N GLU A 288 -14.83 -18.62 5.82
CA GLU A 288 -16.22 -18.72 6.31
C GLU A 288 -16.50 -17.68 7.41
N ASP A 289 -15.56 -17.51 8.33
CA ASP A 289 -15.67 -16.53 9.42
C ASP A 289 -15.53 -15.09 8.87
N MET A 290 -14.71 -14.89 7.84
CA MET A 290 -14.52 -13.57 7.20
C MET A 290 -15.77 -13.11 6.44
N ASP A 291 -16.45 -14.01 5.73
CA ASP A 291 -17.70 -13.73 5.02
C ASP A 291 -18.80 -13.32 6.01
N ASP A 292 -18.94 -14.04 7.12
CA ASP A 292 -19.89 -13.70 8.16
C ASP A 292 -19.55 -12.36 8.85
N LEU A 293 -18.27 -12.10 9.11
CA LEU A 293 -17.83 -10.80 9.65
C LEU A 293 -18.13 -9.69 8.68
N TYR A 294 -17.80 -9.83 7.39
CA TYR A 294 -18.07 -8.82 6.38
C TYR A 294 -19.56 -8.48 6.30
N LYS A 295 -20.43 -9.50 6.26
CA LYS A 295 -21.90 -9.32 6.27
C LYS A 295 -22.37 -8.54 7.50
N ASN A 296 -21.79 -8.82 8.68
CA ASN A 296 -22.13 -8.12 9.90
C ASN A 296 -21.68 -6.65 9.94
N PHE A 297 -20.62 -6.28 9.22
CA PHE A 297 -20.14 -4.91 9.12
C PHE A 297 -20.63 -4.17 7.87
N SER A 298 -21.38 -4.84 6.97
CA SER A 298 -21.80 -4.27 5.68
C SER A 298 -22.68 -3.04 5.79
N PHE A 299 -23.45 -2.85 6.90
CA PHE A 299 -24.26 -1.62 7.05
C PHE A 299 -23.45 -0.37 7.40
N LEU A 300 -22.13 -0.49 7.68
CA LEU A 300 -21.24 0.63 7.77
C LEU A 300 -20.72 1.08 6.41
N ASP A 301 -21.13 0.38 5.33
CA ASP A 301 -20.72 0.64 3.95
C ASP A 301 -19.20 0.81 3.81
N PRO A 302 -18.41 -0.21 4.20
CA PRO A 302 -16.96 -0.08 4.18
C PRO A 302 -16.45 0.11 2.75
N ALA A 303 -15.64 1.15 2.56
CA ALA A 303 -15.04 1.51 1.28
C ALA A 303 -13.94 0.50 0.89
N SER A 304 -13.23 -0.06 1.87
CA SER A 304 -12.19 -1.07 1.65
C SER A 304 -12.03 -2.02 2.84
N VAL A 305 -11.28 -3.09 2.61
CA VAL A 305 -10.83 -4.07 3.63
C VAL A 305 -9.33 -3.98 3.76
N ILE A 306 -8.84 -3.96 5.02
CA ILE A 306 -7.41 -3.88 5.37
C ILE A 306 -6.99 -5.11 6.17
#